data_a9f8a252e393a1542be7607968afb19e
#
_entry.id   a9f8a252e393a1542be7607968afb19e
#
_cell.length_a   1.000
_cell.length_b   1.000
_cell.length_c   1.000
_cell.angle_alpha   90.00
_cell.angle_beta   90.00
_cell.angle_gamma   90.00
#
_symmetry.space_group_name_H-M   'P 1'
#
loop_
_entity.id
_entity.type
_entity.pdbx_description
1 polymer ?
#
loop_
_entity_poly.entity_id
_entity_poly.type
_entity_poly.pdbx_seq_one_letter_code
_entity_poly.pdbx_strand_id
1 'polypeptide(L)'
;MTTLFHRVARGARLLTVASALSVAAFAHAQAVFKVTTIPEEAASEQIRKFGPLVKYLERTLGTKVEFVPVSDYPAAVEALVNKQVDLVWFGGFTFVQAKLRSGDKVVPLAQREEDTQFRSVFISQKDSGIKTLDQLKGKQVSFGSASSTSGHLMPRSFLLQAGLEPERDFKRVAYSGAHDATIASVVSGRVDAAALDITVWRKFVADNKVDTSKVDVFYTTPPYFNYNWSVHADMPVAQRD
;
A
#
# COMPACT_ATOMS: atom_id res chain seq x y z
N MET A 1 80.64 56.08 26.49
CA MET A 1 79.99 56.43 27.73
C MET A 1 78.63 55.79 27.82
N THR A 2 78.45 55.02 28.84
CA THR A 2 77.29 54.47 29.50
C THR A 2 76.43 53.45 28.77
N THR A 3 76.77 52.24 29.04
CA THR A 3 76.03 51.00 28.89
C THR A 3 74.74 50.98 29.73
N LEU A 4 73.67 50.54 29.17
CA LEU A 4 72.54 50.05 29.95
C LEU A 4 72.04 48.72 29.49
N PHE A 5 72.42 47.73 30.29
CA PHE A 5 71.92 46.35 30.14
C PHE A 5 70.50 46.25 30.58
N HIS A 6 69.61 45.87 29.67
CA HIS A 6 68.33 45.47 30.09
C HIS A 6 68.19 43.93 29.88
N ARG A 7 68.12 43.26 31.03
CA ARG A 7 67.77 41.88 31.15
C ARG A 7 66.38 41.63 30.58
N VAL A 8 66.30 40.92 29.47
CA VAL A 8 65.01 40.40 28.97
C VAL A 8 64.80 39.11 29.70
N ALA A 9 63.84 39.09 30.63
CA ALA A 9 63.36 37.91 31.28
C ALA A 9 62.61 37.05 30.23
N ARG A 10 63.11 35.82 30.03
CA ARG A 10 62.45 34.80 29.27
C ARG A 10 61.21 34.31 30.01
N GLY A 11 60.07 34.91 29.68
CA GLY A 11 58.79 34.39 30.03
C GLY A 11 58.37 33.35 28.96
N ALA A 12 58.67 32.07 29.19
CA ALA A 12 58.11 31.00 28.42
C ALA A 12 56.59 30.95 28.70
N ARG A 13 55.83 31.57 27.85
CA ARG A 13 54.37 31.32 27.81
C ARG A 13 54.17 30.02 27.07
N LEU A 14 53.93 28.97 27.82
CA LEU A 14 53.35 27.74 27.37
C LEU A 14 51.93 28.08 26.86
N LEU A 15 51.80 28.26 25.55
CA LEU A 15 50.51 28.23 24.86
C LEU A 15 50.05 26.76 24.89
N THR A 16 49.26 26.44 25.88
CA THR A 16 48.45 25.22 25.89
C THR A 16 47.42 25.41 24.82
N VAL A 17 47.71 24.89 23.63
CA VAL A 17 46.72 24.69 22.59
C VAL A 17 45.81 23.57 23.09
N ALA A 18 44.75 23.96 23.80
CA ALA A 18 43.63 23.08 24.04
C ALA A 18 42.95 22.85 22.68
N SER A 19 43.40 21.81 21.99
CA SER A 19 42.66 21.25 20.88
C SER A 19 41.35 20.71 21.43
N ALA A 20 40.35 21.59 21.47
CA ALA A 20 38.99 21.16 21.60
C ALA A 20 38.69 20.25 20.36
N LEU A 21 38.86 18.95 20.55
CA LEU A 21 38.23 17.98 19.70
C LEU A 21 36.72 18.22 19.84
N SER A 22 36.19 19.09 18.99
CA SER A 22 34.76 19.13 18.69
C SER A 22 34.45 17.80 18.02
N VAL A 23 34.09 16.82 18.84
CA VAL A 23 33.34 15.67 18.39
C VAL A 23 32.01 16.24 17.90
N ALA A 24 31.98 16.63 16.63
CA ALA A 24 30.77 16.87 15.93
C ALA A 24 30.06 15.52 15.98
N ALA A 25 29.23 15.31 17.01
CA ALA A 25 28.19 14.34 17.00
C ALA A 25 27.33 14.71 15.79
N PHE A 26 27.64 14.11 14.65
CA PHE A 26 26.68 14.02 13.57
C PHE A 26 25.49 13.32 14.19
N ALA A 27 24.54 14.11 14.69
CA ALA A 27 23.19 13.64 14.88
C ALA A 27 22.77 13.16 13.50
N HIS A 28 23.01 11.91 13.22
CA HIS A 28 22.34 11.24 12.12
C HIS A 28 20.88 11.41 12.48
N ALA A 29 20.21 12.36 11.81
CA ALA A 29 18.76 12.39 11.85
C ALA A 29 18.34 10.97 11.47
N GLN A 30 17.89 10.23 12.49
CA GLN A 30 17.55 8.83 12.31
C GLN A 30 16.49 8.80 11.21
N ALA A 31 16.84 8.25 10.06
CA ALA A 31 15.98 8.27 8.89
C ALA A 31 14.65 7.63 9.29
N VAL A 32 13.55 8.36 9.10
CA VAL A 32 12.21 7.85 9.39
C VAL A 32 11.92 6.75 8.40
N PHE A 33 11.62 5.54 8.89
CA PHE A 33 11.21 4.42 8.05
C PHE A 33 9.75 4.62 7.64
N LYS A 34 9.47 4.72 6.34
CA LYS A 34 8.15 5.05 5.82
C LYS A 34 7.45 3.82 5.25
N VAL A 35 6.21 3.62 5.68
CA VAL A 35 5.36 2.51 5.25
C VAL A 35 4.11 3.05 4.58
N THR A 36 3.69 2.43 3.51
CA THR A 36 2.39 2.71 2.89
C THR A 36 1.69 1.42 2.43
N THR A 37 0.47 1.59 1.98
CA THR A 37 -0.35 0.51 1.38
C THR A 37 -1.09 1.06 0.18
N ILE A 38 -1.52 0.19 -0.74
CA ILE A 38 -2.54 0.57 -1.71
C ILE A 38 -3.82 0.99 -0.96
N PRO A 39 -4.49 2.10 -1.37
CA PRO A 39 -5.64 2.63 -0.64
C PRO A 39 -6.92 1.85 -0.93
N GLU A 40 -7.12 0.75 -0.22
CA GLU A 40 -8.27 -0.15 -0.37
C GLU A 40 -9.56 0.40 0.26
N GLU A 41 -9.38 1.23 1.27
CA GLU A 41 -10.43 1.87 2.08
C GLU A 41 -10.02 3.33 2.37
N ALA A 42 -10.89 4.10 3.00
CA ALA A 42 -10.59 5.48 3.42
C ALA A 42 -9.29 5.58 4.24
N ALA A 43 -8.54 6.67 4.07
CA ALA A 43 -7.23 6.86 4.69
C ALA A 43 -7.25 6.72 6.23
N SER A 44 -8.31 7.21 6.89
CA SER A 44 -8.48 7.06 8.35
C SER A 44 -8.58 5.60 8.81
N GLU A 45 -9.27 4.76 8.02
CA GLU A 45 -9.37 3.33 8.29
C GLU A 45 -8.02 2.62 8.09
N GLN A 46 -7.26 3.01 7.07
CA GLN A 46 -5.93 2.46 6.84
C GLN A 46 -4.96 2.81 7.98
N ILE A 47 -4.91 4.08 8.40
CA ILE A 47 -4.09 4.53 9.54
C ILE A 47 -4.44 3.72 10.79
N ARG A 48 -5.73 3.50 11.06
CA ARG A 48 -6.18 2.70 12.21
C ARG A 48 -5.76 1.23 12.08
N LYS A 49 -5.96 0.64 10.90
CA LYS A 49 -5.66 -0.78 10.59
C LYS A 49 -4.17 -1.10 10.71
N PHE A 50 -3.32 -0.21 10.19
CA PHE A 50 -1.87 -0.42 10.16
C PHE A 50 -1.12 0.16 11.37
N GLY A 51 -1.80 0.91 12.25
CA GLY A 51 -1.20 1.46 13.47
C GLY A 51 -0.47 0.43 14.35
N PRO A 52 -1.02 -0.77 14.61
CA PRO A 52 -0.30 -1.82 15.35
C PRO A 52 0.99 -2.29 14.67
N LEU A 53 0.99 -2.40 13.33
CA LEU A 53 2.18 -2.76 12.55
C LEU A 53 3.25 -1.67 12.65
N VAL A 54 2.87 -0.40 12.52
CA VAL A 54 3.80 0.74 12.67
C VAL A 54 4.50 0.66 14.02
N LYS A 55 3.76 0.48 15.12
CA LYS A 55 4.33 0.33 16.47
C LYS A 55 5.23 -0.89 16.61
N TYR A 56 4.89 -1.99 15.96
CA TYR A 56 5.72 -3.19 15.94
C TYR A 56 7.06 -2.90 15.24
N LEU A 57 7.01 -2.33 14.04
CA LEU A 57 8.21 -1.98 13.26
C LEU A 57 9.09 -0.96 14.00
N GLU A 58 8.52 0.06 14.67
CA GLU A 58 9.30 1.00 15.46
C GLU A 58 10.12 0.30 16.56
N ARG A 59 9.51 -0.64 17.27
CA ARG A 59 10.23 -1.41 18.31
C ARG A 59 11.29 -2.33 17.74
N THR A 60 11.01 -2.97 16.59
CA THR A 60 11.91 -3.96 15.99
C THR A 60 13.09 -3.31 15.29
N LEU A 61 12.84 -2.22 14.53
CA LEU A 61 13.86 -1.50 13.78
C LEU A 61 14.63 -0.48 14.65
N GLY A 62 14.15 -0.15 15.85
CA GLY A 62 14.76 0.86 16.71
C GLY A 62 14.78 2.26 16.11
N THR A 63 13.89 2.56 15.16
CA THR A 63 13.77 3.85 14.48
C THR A 63 12.32 4.30 14.40
N LYS A 64 12.10 5.59 14.18
CA LYS A 64 10.74 6.10 13.95
C LYS A 64 10.17 5.50 12.68
N VAL A 65 8.91 5.04 12.75
CA VAL A 65 8.15 4.53 11.60
C VAL A 65 6.94 5.43 11.34
N GLU A 66 6.71 5.78 10.09
CA GLU A 66 5.60 6.62 9.68
C GLU A 66 4.76 5.91 8.64
N PHE A 67 3.45 5.87 8.85
CA PHE A 67 2.50 5.44 7.82
C PHE A 67 2.15 6.64 6.94
N VAL A 68 2.42 6.53 5.65
CA VAL A 68 2.22 7.61 4.66
C VAL A 68 1.01 7.25 3.78
N PRO A 69 -0.17 7.82 4.00
CA PRO A 69 -1.30 7.61 3.10
C PRO A 69 -1.01 8.12 1.69
N VAL A 70 -1.49 7.41 0.69
CA VAL A 70 -1.41 7.81 -0.72
C VAL A 70 -2.80 7.96 -1.32
N SER A 71 -2.91 8.71 -2.43
CA SER A 71 -4.20 9.06 -3.05
C SER A 71 -4.87 7.89 -3.77
N ASP A 72 -4.07 7.03 -4.40
CA ASP A 72 -4.54 5.94 -5.26
C ASP A 72 -3.50 4.82 -5.40
N TYR A 73 -3.86 3.75 -6.07
CA TYR A 73 -2.99 2.59 -6.30
C TYR A 73 -1.72 2.92 -7.09
N PRO A 74 -1.79 3.69 -8.21
CA PRO A 74 -0.58 4.17 -8.89
C PRO A 74 0.35 4.98 -8.01
N ALA A 75 -0.17 5.84 -7.12
CA ALA A 75 0.65 6.63 -6.20
C ALA A 75 1.44 5.73 -5.22
N ALA A 76 0.87 4.60 -4.76
CA ALA A 76 1.61 3.63 -3.95
C ALA A 76 2.78 3.02 -4.74
N VAL A 77 2.56 2.71 -6.02
CA VAL A 77 3.61 2.19 -6.92
C VAL A 77 4.74 3.21 -7.08
N GLU A 78 4.39 4.46 -7.41
CA GLU A 78 5.38 5.53 -7.58
C GLU A 78 6.14 5.83 -6.29
N ALA A 79 5.48 5.77 -5.15
CA ALA A 79 6.11 6.04 -3.85
C ALA A 79 7.28 5.06 -3.58
N LEU A 80 7.12 3.76 -3.87
CA LEU A 80 8.20 2.80 -3.69
C LEU A 80 9.26 2.89 -4.79
N VAL A 81 8.84 3.00 -6.05
CA VAL A 81 9.75 3.09 -7.19
C VAL A 81 10.69 4.29 -7.06
N ASN A 82 10.17 5.43 -6.59
CA ASN A 82 10.92 6.66 -6.37
C ASN A 82 11.53 6.76 -4.95
N LYS A 83 11.51 5.67 -4.15
CA LYS A 83 12.09 5.60 -2.81
C LYS A 83 11.56 6.68 -1.85
N GLN A 84 10.32 7.10 -2.03
CA GLN A 84 9.62 8.02 -1.12
C GLN A 84 9.12 7.31 0.13
N VAL A 85 8.95 5.98 0.04
CA VAL A 85 8.65 5.07 1.14
C VAL A 85 9.56 3.84 1.06
N ASP A 86 9.71 3.15 2.19
CA ASP A 86 10.63 2.02 2.34
C ASP A 86 9.92 0.67 2.19
N LEU A 87 8.67 0.58 2.63
CA LEU A 87 7.89 -0.66 2.64
C LEU A 87 6.46 -0.39 2.15
N VAL A 88 5.97 -1.24 1.25
CA VAL A 88 4.62 -1.11 0.70
C VAL A 88 3.87 -2.43 0.75
N TRP A 89 2.62 -2.38 1.21
CA TRP A 89 1.66 -3.46 1.03
C TRP A 89 1.01 -3.32 -0.33
N PHE A 90 1.39 -4.18 -1.25
CA PHE A 90 0.86 -4.25 -2.61
C PHE A 90 -0.11 -5.41 -2.80
N GLY A 91 -1.08 -5.24 -3.70
CA GLY A 91 -1.69 -6.36 -4.39
C GLY A 91 -0.75 -6.91 -5.46
N GLY A 92 -1.01 -8.15 -5.94
CA GLY A 92 -0.15 -8.79 -6.94
C GLY A 92 0.04 -7.95 -8.21
N PHE A 93 -1.02 -7.25 -8.68
CA PHE A 93 -0.92 -6.43 -9.90
C PHE A 93 -0.10 -5.15 -9.67
N THR A 94 -0.29 -4.44 -8.56
CA THR A 94 0.54 -3.27 -8.24
C THR A 94 1.98 -3.65 -7.97
N PHE A 95 2.25 -4.82 -7.39
CA PHE A 95 3.60 -5.36 -7.29
C PHE A 95 4.26 -5.54 -8.67
N VAL A 96 3.55 -6.16 -9.63
CA VAL A 96 4.07 -6.31 -11.00
C VAL A 96 4.31 -4.95 -11.65
N GLN A 97 3.40 -4.00 -11.49
CA GLN A 97 3.59 -2.63 -12.01
C GLN A 97 4.83 -1.96 -11.40
N ALA A 98 5.03 -2.08 -10.08
CA ALA A 98 6.20 -1.52 -9.40
C ALA A 98 7.50 -2.19 -9.86
N LYS A 99 7.50 -3.52 -10.00
CA LYS A 99 8.63 -4.30 -10.50
C LYS A 99 9.05 -3.85 -11.91
N LEU A 100 8.10 -3.76 -12.83
CA LEU A 100 8.37 -3.33 -14.20
C LEU A 100 8.88 -1.88 -14.26
N ARG A 101 8.24 -0.94 -13.55
CA ARG A 101 8.63 0.48 -13.55
C ARG A 101 9.98 0.73 -12.89
N SER A 102 10.36 -0.08 -11.92
CA SER A 102 11.66 0.03 -11.24
C SER A 102 12.81 -0.63 -12.01
N GLY A 103 12.54 -1.30 -13.13
CA GLY A 103 13.55 -2.13 -13.81
C GLY A 103 13.98 -3.31 -12.94
N ASP A 104 13.00 -4.06 -12.41
CA ASP A 104 13.17 -5.24 -11.54
C ASP A 104 13.78 -4.95 -10.15
N LYS A 105 13.83 -3.68 -9.73
CA LYS A 105 14.41 -3.29 -8.43
C LYS A 105 13.42 -3.34 -7.26
N VAL A 106 12.14 -3.53 -7.49
CA VAL A 106 11.16 -3.81 -6.43
C VAL A 106 11.06 -5.32 -6.26
N VAL A 107 11.24 -5.78 -5.02
CA VAL A 107 11.24 -7.19 -4.65
C VAL A 107 10.24 -7.46 -3.54
N PRO A 108 9.58 -8.64 -3.54
CA PRO A 108 8.71 -9.03 -2.44
C PRO A 108 9.56 -9.43 -1.24
N LEU A 109 9.12 -9.02 -0.05
CA LEU A 109 9.77 -9.34 1.22
C LEU A 109 9.04 -10.45 1.97
N ALA A 110 7.72 -10.30 2.09
CA ALA A 110 6.88 -11.23 2.85
C ALA A 110 5.47 -11.32 2.25
N GLN A 111 4.85 -12.48 2.42
CA GLN A 111 3.45 -12.72 2.06
C GLN A 111 2.78 -13.50 3.19
N ARG A 112 1.52 -13.21 3.48
CA ARG A 112 0.73 -14.01 4.42
C ARG A 112 0.28 -15.29 3.73
N GLU A 113 0.16 -16.37 4.49
CA GLU A 113 -0.32 -17.66 3.96
C GLU A 113 -1.69 -17.53 3.30
N GLU A 114 -2.61 -16.79 3.91
CA GLU A 114 -3.96 -16.55 3.38
C GLU A 114 -3.98 -15.86 2.02
N ASP A 115 -2.95 -15.09 1.67
CA ASP A 115 -2.84 -14.39 0.40
C ASP A 115 -2.45 -15.31 -0.77
N THR A 116 -2.06 -16.55 -0.49
CA THR A 116 -1.81 -17.58 -1.51
C THR A 116 -3.10 -18.23 -2.02
N GLN A 117 -4.22 -18.05 -1.30
CA GLN A 117 -5.54 -18.61 -1.62
C GLN A 117 -6.61 -17.51 -1.66
N PHE A 118 -6.22 -16.34 -2.11
CA PHE A 118 -7.07 -15.15 -2.13
C PHE A 118 -8.21 -15.28 -3.16
N ARG A 119 -9.33 -14.59 -2.92
CA ARG A 119 -10.50 -14.61 -3.81
C ARG A 119 -11.09 -13.23 -3.96
N SER A 120 -11.74 -13.01 -5.09
CA SER A 120 -12.66 -11.88 -5.29
C SER A 120 -14.10 -12.36 -5.14
N VAL A 121 -14.97 -11.42 -4.84
CA VAL A 121 -16.41 -11.60 -4.88
C VAL A 121 -17.05 -10.64 -5.87
N PHE A 122 -18.15 -11.07 -6.47
CA PHE A 122 -19.07 -10.21 -7.20
C PHE A 122 -20.33 -10.05 -6.38
N ILE A 123 -20.73 -8.79 -6.19
CA ILE A 123 -21.90 -8.41 -5.40
C ILE A 123 -22.93 -7.72 -6.29
N SER A 124 -24.19 -7.86 -5.96
CA SER A 124 -25.32 -7.16 -6.58
C SER A 124 -26.44 -6.88 -5.58
N GLN A 125 -27.39 -6.01 -5.93
CA GLN A 125 -28.62 -5.90 -5.14
C GLN A 125 -29.42 -7.22 -5.26
N LYS A 126 -30.02 -7.67 -4.17
CA LYS A 126 -30.75 -8.94 -4.11
C LYS A 126 -31.96 -9.00 -5.05
N ASP A 127 -32.61 -7.87 -5.23
CA ASP A 127 -33.76 -7.70 -6.13
C ASP A 127 -33.36 -7.52 -7.59
N SER A 128 -32.08 -7.40 -7.90
CA SER A 128 -31.56 -7.27 -9.28
C SER A 128 -31.80 -8.49 -10.15
N GLY A 129 -32.05 -9.67 -9.55
CA GLY A 129 -32.17 -10.94 -10.24
C GLY A 129 -30.84 -11.54 -10.74
N ILE A 130 -29.71 -10.89 -10.49
CA ILE A 130 -28.38 -11.35 -10.92
C ILE A 130 -27.89 -12.46 -9.99
N LYS A 131 -27.66 -13.66 -10.55
CA LYS A 131 -27.21 -14.87 -9.85
C LYS A 131 -25.99 -15.54 -10.49
N THR A 132 -25.68 -15.19 -11.74
CA THR A 132 -24.56 -15.75 -12.51
C THR A 132 -23.81 -14.65 -13.24
N LEU A 133 -22.58 -14.95 -13.68
CA LEU A 133 -21.78 -13.99 -14.46
C LEU A 133 -22.44 -13.63 -15.80
N ASP A 134 -23.10 -14.57 -16.47
CA ASP A 134 -23.78 -14.31 -17.76
C ASP A 134 -24.87 -13.26 -17.66
N GLN A 135 -25.52 -13.11 -16.51
CA GLN A 135 -26.55 -12.12 -16.27
C GLN A 135 -26.00 -10.69 -16.13
N LEU A 136 -24.67 -10.53 -16.15
CA LEU A 136 -24.01 -9.22 -16.24
C LEU A 136 -24.09 -8.60 -17.64
N LYS A 137 -24.47 -9.35 -18.68
CA LYS A 137 -24.67 -8.80 -20.03
C LYS A 137 -25.72 -7.68 -19.99
N GLY A 138 -25.37 -6.54 -20.59
CA GLY A 138 -26.21 -5.34 -20.62
C GLY A 138 -26.33 -4.59 -19.29
N LYS A 139 -25.63 -5.01 -18.22
CA LYS A 139 -25.64 -4.36 -16.90
C LYS A 139 -24.53 -3.33 -16.76
N GLN A 140 -24.70 -2.43 -15.81
CA GLN A 140 -23.66 -1.51 -15.37
C GLN A 140 -22.84 -2.20 -14.27
N VAL A 141 -21.54 -2.41 -14.52
CA VAL A 141 -20.67 -3.13 -13.59
C VAL A 141 -19.50 -2.24 -13.17
N SER A 142 -19.20 -2.22 -11.88
CA SER A 142 -18.04 -1.51 -11.34
C SER A 142 -16.94 -2.50 -10.94
N PHE A 143 -15.73 -2.16 -11.33
CA PHE A 143 -14.50 -2.67 -10.72
C PHE A 143 -14.03 -1.74 -9.60
N GLY A 144 -13.02 -2.17 -8.82
CA GLY A 144 -12.33 -1.33 -7.85
C GLY A 144 -11.40 -0.32 -8.53
N SER A 145 -10.14 -0.23 -8.09
CA SER A 145 -9.10 0.50 -8.83
C SER A 145 -8.72 -0.25 -10.11
N ALA A 146 -8.41 0.48 -11.18
CA ALA A 146 -7.89 -0.11 -12.43
C ALA A 146 -6.58 -0.91 -12.19
N SER A 147 -5.81 -0.57 -11.15
CA SER A 147 -4.58 -1.27 -10.74
C SER A 147 -4.82 -2.32 -9.64
N SER A 148 -6.08 -2.61 -9.27
CA SER A 148 -6.40 -3.62 -8.26
C SER A 148 -6.32 -5.03 -8.83
N THR A 149 -5.70 -5.95 -8.09
CA THR A 149 -5.73 -7.38 -8.39
C THR A 149 -7.12 -7.95 -8.15
N SER A 150 -7.64 -7.83 -6.94
CA SER A 150 -8.91 -8.42 -6.51
C SER A 150 -10.14 -7.63 -6.94
N GLY A 151 -10.01 -6.32 -7.15
CA GLY A 151 -11.11 -5.47 -7.59
C GLY A 151 -11.20 -5.32 -9.11
N HIS A 152 -10.18 -5.74 -9.87
CA HIS A 152 -10.20 -5.56 -11.33
C HIS A 152 -9.54 -6.72 -12.09
N LEU A 153 -8.21 -6.88 -12.01
CA LEU A 153 -7.48 -7.79 -12.90
C LEU A 153 -8.01 -9.21 -12.86
N MET A 154 -8.12 -9.81 -11.69
CA MET A 154 -8.56 -11.19 -11.53
C MET A 154 -10.05 -11.37 -11.82
N PRO A 155 -10.99 -10.54 -11.31
CA PRO A 155 -12.37 -10.55 -11.74
C PRO A 155 -12.53 -10.47 -13.26
N ARG A 156 -11.81 -9.55 -13.91
CA ARG A 156 -11.82 -9.41 -15.36
C ARG A 156 -11.32 -10.67 -16.07
N SER A 157 -10.24 -11.26 -15.57
CA SER A 157 -9.72 -12.52 -16.14
C SER A 157 -10.76 -13.64 -16.08
N PHE A 158 -11.47 -13.78 -14.96
CA PHE A 158 -12.53 -14.79 -14.83
C PHE A 158 -13.75 -14.49 -15.70
N LEU A 159 -14.10 -13.22 -15.90
CA LEU A 159 -15.13 -12.84 -16.87
C LEU A 159 -14.74 -13.25 -18.29
N LEU A 160 -13.51 -12.96 -18.72
CA LEU A 160 -12.99 -13.35 -20.03
C LEU A 160 -12.98 -14.87 -20.21
N GLN A 161 -12.58 -15.64 -19.19
CA GLN A 161 -12.64 -17.11 -19.20
C GLN A 161 -14.07 -17.64 -19.31
N ALA A 162 -15.05 -16.92 -18.77
CA ALA A 162 -16.48 -17.21 -18.91
C ALA A 162 -17.07 -16.71 -20.26
N GLY A 163 -16.25 -16.19 -21.18
CA GLY A 163 -16.70 -15.68 -22.48
C GLY A 163 -17.34 -14.29 -22.43
N LEU A 164 -17.16 -13.55 -21.33
CA LEU A 164 -17.68 -12.22 -21.13
C LEU A 164 -16.56 -11.19 -21.30
N GLU A 165 -16.69 -10.31 -22.27
CA GLU A 165 -15.78 -9.19 -22.48
C GLU A 165 -16.44 -7.90 -21.96
N PRO A 166 -15.96 -7.33 -20.81
CA PRO A 166 -16.66 -6.25 -20.12
C PRO A 166 -17.02 -5.07 -21.01
N GLU A 167 -16.11 -4.59 -21.85
CA GLU A 167 -16.33 -3.42 -22.70
C GLU A 167 -17.32 -3.68 -23.84
N ARG A 168 -17.50 -4.92 -24.24
CA ARG A 168 -18.44 -5.32 -25.29
C ARG A 168 -19.80 -5.72 -24.73
N ASP A 169 -19.79 -6.49 -23.62
CA ASP A 169 -20.97 -7.22 -23.16
C ASP A 169 -21.72 -6.44 -22.06
N PHE A 170 -21.07 -5.49 -21.37
CA PHE A 170 -21.72 -4.69 -20.34
C PHE A 170 -22.25 -3.37 -20.92
N LYS A 171 -23.37 -2.90 -20.37
CA LYS A 171 -23.89 -1.57 -20.70
C LYS A 171 -22.87 -0.46 -20.36
N ARG A 172 -22.15 -0.63 -19.25
CA ARG A 172 -21.12 0.29 -18.79
C ARG A 172 -20.14 -0.41 -17.86
N VAL A 173 -18.87 -0.15 -18.05
CA VAL A 173 -17.79 -0.47 -17.09
C VAL A 173 -17.45 0.81 -16.32
N ALA A 174 -17.36 0.71 -15.00
CA ALA A 174 -16.94 1.79 -14.10
C ALA A 174 -15.79 1.32 -13.21
N TYR A 175 -15.04 2.27 -12.67
CA TYR A 175 -13.99 2.03 -11.68
C TYR A 175 -14.25 2.93 -10.48
N SER A 176 -14.38 2.34 -9.30
CA SER A 176 -14.71 3.06 -8.06
C SER A 176 -13.48 3.62 -7.33
N GLY A 177 -12.29 3.08 -7.65
CA GLY A 177 -11.02 3.47 -7.04
C GLY A 177 -10.65 2.68 -5.78
N ALA A 178 -11.60 2.33 -4.92
CA ALA A 178 -11.38 1.62 -3.67
C ALA A 178 -12.55 0.65 -3.36
N HIS A 179 -12.34 -0.35 -2.50
CA HIS A 179 -13.33 -1.40 -2.24
C HIS A 179 -14.54 -0.91 -1.45
N ASP A 180 -14.38 0.02 -0.53
CA ASP A 180 -15.50 0.66 0.18
C ASP A 180 -16.41 1.44 -0.78
N ALA A 181 -15.81 2.19 -1.71
CA ALA A 181 -16.53 2.89 -2.78
C ALA A 181 -17.21 1.90 -3.76
N THR A 182 -16.60 0.73 -4.00
CA THR A 182 -17.21 -0.35 -4.79
C THR A 182 -18.50 -0.83 -4.14
N ILE A 183 -18.48 -1.15 -2.86
CA ILE A 183 -19.68 -1.56 -2.10
C ILE A 183 -20.75 -0.46 -2.14
N ALA A 184 -20.34 0.77 -1.84
CA ALA A 184 -21.25 1.91 -1.84
C ALA A 184 -21.93 2.15 -3.21
N SER A 185 -21.24 1.85 -4.31
CA SER A 185 -21.80 2.02 -5.66
C SER A 185 -22.96 1.05 -5.95
N VAL A 186 -22.88 -0.20 -5.43
CA VAL A 186 -23.97 -1.19 -5.53
C VAL A 186 -25.10 -0.87 -4.56
N VAL A 187 -24.77 -0.55 -3.31
CA VAL A 187 -25.76 -0.20 -2.27
C VAL A 187 -26.64 0.96 -2.71
N SER A 188 -26.03 1.98 -3.35
CA SER A 188 -26.74 3.17 -3.84
C SER A 188 -27.44 2.97 -5.19
N GLY A 189 -27.32 1.81 -5.84
CA GLY A 189 -27.90 1.55 -7.16
C GLY A 189 -27.23 2.31 -8.32
N ARG A 190 -26.03 2.86 -8.12
CA ARG A 190 -25.25 3.51 -9.20
C ARG A 190 -24.77 2.53 -10.26
N VAL A 191 -24.58 1.29 -9.86
CA VAL A 191 -24.25 0.14 -10.72
C VAL A 191 -25.09 -1.07 -10.30
N ASP A 192 -25.32 -1.98 -11.23
CA ASP A 192 -26.10 -3.19 -10.99
C ASP A 192 -25.30 -4.26 -10.23
N ALA A 193 -24.01 -4.33 -10.49
CA ALA A 193 -23.10 -5.27 -9.84
C ALA A 193 -21.67 -4.69 -9.74
N ALA A 194 -20.85 -5.31 -8.89
CA ALA A 194 -19.46 -4.91 -8.77
C ALA A 194 -18.57 -6.07 -8.28
N ALA A 195 -17.27 -5.96 -8.57
CA ALA A 195 -16.26 -6.91 -8.13
C ALA A 195 -15.31 -6.27 -7.10
N LEU A 196 -15.00 -6.99 -6.02
CA LEU A 196 -14.13 -6.51 -4.97
C LEU A 196 -13.42 -7.63 -4.20
N ASP A 197 -12.58 -7.21 -3.29
CA ASP A 197 -11.86 -8.01 -2.31
C ASP A 197 -12.83 -8.71 -1.34
N ILE A 198 -12.68 -10.04 -1.18
CA ILE A 198 -13.51 -10.83 -0.28
C ILE A 198 -13.28 -10.46 1.21
N THR A 199 -12.07 -10.02 1.59
CA THR A 199 -11.76 -9.71 2.99
C THR A 199 -12.39 -8.36 3.40
N VAL A 200 -12.38 -7.38 2.49
CA VAL A 200 -13.08 -6.12 2.69
C VAL A 200 -14.59 -6.35 2.75
N TRP A 201 -15.15 -7.16 1.84
CA TRP A 201 -16.57 -7.53 1.92
C TRP A 201 -16.94 -8.14 3.28
N ARG A 202 -16.19 -9.18 3.71
CA ARG A 202 -16.42 -9.85 5.01
C ARG A 202 -16.32 -8.89 6.17
N LYS A 203 -15.35 -7.98 6.14
CA LYS A 203 -15.19 -6.94 7.15
C LYS A 203 -16.40 -6.00 7.21
N PHE A 204 -16.89 -5.54 6.07
CA PHE A 204 -18.07 -4.68 6.00
C PHE A 204 -19.32 -5.38 6.54
N VAL A 205 -19.49 -6.67 6.28
CA VAL A 205 -20.56 -7.48 6.85
C VAL A 205 -20.41 -7.61 8.36
N ALA A 206 -19.21 -7.96 8.84
CA ALA A 206 -18.94 -8.16 10.29
C ALA A 206 -19.10 -6.85 11.08
N ASP A 207 -18.72 -5.73 10.49
CA ASP A 207 -18.83 -4.38 11.09
C ASP A 207 -20.25 -3.78 10.96
N ASN A 208 -21.22 -4.51 10.37
CA ASN A 208 -22.57 -4.02 10.03
C ASN A 208 -22.56 -2.74 9.17
N LYS A 209 -21.55 -2.56 8.30
CA LYS A 209 -21.41 -1.42 7.38
C LYS A 209 -22.15 -1.63 6.06
N VAL A 210 -22.71 -2.80 5.82
CA VAL A 210 -23.53 -3.15 4.65
C VAL A 210 -24.74 -3.96 5.09
N ASP A 211 -25.91 -3.58 4.53
CA ASP A 211 -27.16 -4.32 4.76
C ASP A 211 -27.22 -5.54 3.83
N THR A 212 -26.90 -6.70 4.35
CA THR A 212 -26.93 -7.97 3.63
C THR A 212 -28.35 -8.45 3.29
N SER A 213 -29.40 -7.79 3.76
CA SER A 213 -30.76 -8.03 3.29
C SER A 213 -30.98 -7.44 1.89
N LYS A 214 -30.20 -6.41 1.49
CA LYS A 214 -30.32 -5.67 0.23
C LYS A 214 -29.25 -6.03 -0.79
N VAL A 215 -28.02 -6.31 -0.33
CA VAL A 215 -26.86 -6.64 -1.20
C VAL A 215 -26.31 -7.99 -0.81
N ASP A 216 -25.94 -8.78 -1.80
CA ASP A 216 -25.41 -10.13 -1.60
C ASP A 216 -24.29 -10.46 -2.58
N VAL A 217 -23.50 -11.48 -2.21
CA VAL A 217 -22.50 -12.09 -3.10
C VAL A 217 -23.20 -13.12 -3.98
N PHE A 218 -23.13 -12.95 -5.30
CA PHE A 218 -23.67 -13.94 -6.23
C PHE A 218 -22.59 -14.82 -6.89
N TYR A 219 -21.32 -14.39 -6.84
CA TYR A 219 -20.21 -15.20 -7.36
C TYR A 219 -18.93 -14.96 -6.55
N THR A 220 -18.19 -16.03 -6.28
CA THR A 220 -16.87 -16.02 -5.67
C THR A 220 -15.88 -16.69 -6.63
N THR A 221 -14.76 -16.04 -6.91
CA THR A 221 -13.76 -16.56 -7.86
C THR A 221 -13.04 -17.80 -7.33
N PRO A 222 -12.42 -18.61 -8.20
CA PRO A 222 -11.34 -19.51 -7.80
C PRO A 222 -10.22 -18.78 -7.06
N PRO A 223 -9.39 -19.50 -6.27
CA PRO A 223 -8.28 -18.85 -5.54
C PRO A 223 -7.15 -18.41 -6.48
N TYR A 224 -6.41 -17.40 -6.03
CA TYR A 224 -5.21 -16.88 -6.69
C TYR A 224 -4.28 -16.23 -5.68
N PHE A 225 -3.02 -15.99 -6.06
CA PHE A 225 -2.06 -15.24 -5.23
C PHE A 225 -2.36 -13.75 -5.29
N ASN A 226 -2.30 -13.06 -4.14
CA ASN A 226 -2.55 -11.62 -4.10
C ASN A 226 -1.47 -10.87 -3.31
N TYR A 227 -1.76 -10.42 -2.11
CA TYR A 227 -0.97 -9.42 -1.40
C TYR A 227 0.45 -9.86 -1.05
N ASN A 228 1.33 -8.88 -0.99
CA ASN A 228 2.69 -9.03 -0.46
C ASN A 228 3.20 -7.70 0.10
N TRP A 229 4.14 -7.76 1.03
CA TRP A 229 4.99 -6.66 1.42
C TRP A 229 6.16 -6.60 0.47
N SER A 230 6.44 -5.42 -0.06
CA SER A 230 7.52 -5.18 -1.01
C SER A 230 8.40 -4.03 -0.59
N VAL A 231 9.68 -4.16 -0.93
CA VAL A 231 10.74 -3.18 -0.68
C VAL A 231 11.54 -2.92 -1.95
N HIS A 232 12.35 -1.86 -1.94
CA HIS A 232 13.34 -1.67 -2.99
C HIS A 232 14.55 -2.59 -2.74
N ALA A 233 15.11 -3.20 -3.80
CA ALA A 233 16.23 -4.14 -3.70
C ALA A 233 17.49 -3.52 -3.08
N ASP A 234 17.65 -2.21 -3.14
CA ASP A 234 18.76 -1.48 -2.51
C ASP A 234 18.61 -1.30 -0.99
N MET A 235 17.47 -1.72 -0.41
CA MET A 235 17.28 -1.65 1.03
C MET A 235 18.39 -2.44 1.73
N PRO A 236 19.06 -1.87 2.75
CA PRO A 236 20.09 -2.58 3.51
C PRO A 236 19.58 -3.92 4.08
N VAL A 237 20.41 -4.96 4.01
CA VAL A 237 20.06 -6.32 4.49
C VAL A 237 19.57 -6.28 5.94
N ALA A 238 20.26 -5.53 6.81
CA ALA A 238 19.88 -5.38 8.23
C ALA A 238 18.49 -4.75 8.47
N GLN A 239 17.88 -4.15 7.45
CA GLN A 239 16.51 -3.63 7.52
C GLN A 239 15.49 -4.56 6.88
N ARG A 240 15.95 -5.56 6.11
CA ARG A 240 15.09 -6.57 5.45
C ARG A 240 14.87 -7.81 6.31
N ASP A 241 15.87 -8.18 7.10
CA ASP A 241 15.89 -9.36 7.99
C ASP A 241 15.24 -9.04 9.34
#